data_139901d58644c60c963f0cb83fc2c684
#
_entry.id   139901d58644c60c963f0cb83fc2c684
#
_cell.length_a   1.000
_cell.length_b   1.000
_cell.length_c   1.000
_cell.angle_alpha   90.00
_cell.angle_beta   90.00
_cell.angle_gamma   90.00
#
_symmetry.space_group_name_H-M   'P 1'
#
loop_
_entity.id
_entity.type
_entity.pdbx_description
1 polymer ?
#
loop_
_entity_poly.entity_id
_entity_poly.type
_entity_poly.pdbx_seq_one_letter_code
_entity_poly.pdbx_strand_id
1 'polypeptide(L)'
;KGIELQIEIASARFQSLKDKRRNLLGRTGCGLCGAENLDQALRLPEKKIDITFSIKETAIIKALEALHTTQSLQKKTGATHACAWANEQGEIQLVREDVGRHNALDKLIGALQKKGFNGKGFVITTSRASYEMVQKTVMLGASTLIAISAPTGLAIRSALKYGLCLIGFARAPQYVIYTFTERVTKN
;
A
#
# COMPACT_ATOMS: atom_id res chain seq x y z
N LYS A 1 4.09 -30.89 -6.76
CA LYS A 1 3.51 -30.85 -5.39
C LYS A 1 3.15 -29.40 -5.12
N GLY A 2 1.87 -29.12 -4.82
CA GLY A 2 1.37 -27.79 -4.45
C GLY A 2 1.25 -27.63 -2.94
N ILE A 3 1.05 -26.38 -2.48
CA ILE A 3 0.69 -26.06 -1.09
C ILE A 3 -0.81 -25.77 -1.07
N GLU A 4 -1.57 -26.48 -0.25
CA GLU A 4 -2.98 -26.21 0.01
C GLU A 4 -3.09 -25.38 1.30
N LEU A 5 -3.88 -24.31 1.24
CA LEU A 5 -4.17 -23.47 2.38
C LEU A 5 -5.64 -23.65 2.78
N GLN A 6 -5.89 -24.17 3.97
CA GLN A 6 -7.22 -24.26 4.56
C GLN A 6 -7.49 -23.01 5.39
N ILE A 7 -8.61 -22.34 5.11
CA ILE A 7 -8.98 -21.07 5.75
C ILE A 7 -10.38 -21.21 6.34
N GLU A 8 -10.53 -20.97 7.63
CA GLU A 8 -11.82 -20.80 8.27
C GLU A 8 -12.30 -19.36 8.17
N ILE A 9 -13.50 -19.17 7.65
CA ILE A 9 -14.11 -17.86 7.46
C ILE A 9 -15.51 -17.85 8.11
N ALA A 10 -15.80 -16.82 8.91
CA ALA A 10 -17.12 -16.62 9.49
C ALA A 10 -18.21 -16.60 8.39
N SER A 11 -19.34 -17.29 8.59
CA SER A 11 -20.37 -17.53 7.58
C SER A 11 -20.88 -16.23 6.90
N ALA A 12 -21.07 -15.15 7.66
CA ALA A 12 -21.48 -13.85 7.12
C ALA A 12 -20.42 -13.24 6.18
N ARG A 13 -19.13 -13.42 6.50
CA ARG A 13 -18.03 -12.96 5.63
C ARG A 13 -17.88 -13.82 4.40
N PHE A 14 -18.11 -15.13 4.53
CA PHE A 14 -18.11 -16.06 3.41
C PHE A 14 -19.22 -15.73 2.39
N GLN A 15 -20.42 -15.39 2.84
CA GLN A 15 -21.51 -14.95 1.95
C GLN A 15 -21.10 -13.68 1.19
N SER A 16 -20.60 -12.65 1.89
CA SER A 16 -20.09 -11.43 1.25
C SER A 16 -18.95 -11.69 0.26
N LEU A 17 -18.15 -12.73 0.46
CA LEU A 17 -17.07 -13.12 -0.43
C LEU A 17 -17.60 -13.76 -1.72
N LYS A 18 -18.69 -14.56 -1.65
CA LYS A 18 -19.32 -15.16 -2.83
C LYS A 18 -19.80 -14.10 -3.82
N ASP A 19 -20.39 -13.01 -3.32
CA ASP A 19 -20.89 -11.90 -4.14
C ASP A 19 -19.76 -11.07 -4.77
N LYS A 20 -18.53 -11.28 -4.30
CA LYS A 20 -17.31 -10.54 -4.71
C LYS A 20 -16.31 -11.40 -5.49
N ARG A 21 -16.72 -12.59 -5.97
CA ARG A 21 -15.80 -13.46 -6.71
C ARG A 21 -15.21 -12.77 -7.93
N ARG A 22 -13.89 -12.80 -8.02
CA ARG A 22 -13.12 -12.44 -9.22
C ARG A 22 -12.58 -13.71 -9.86
N ASN A 23 -12.77 -13.86 -11.16
CA ASN A 23 -12.09 -14.92 -11.89
C ASN A 23 -10.65 -14.48 -12.15
N LEU A 24 -9.70 -15.09 -11.46
CA LEU A 24 -8.26 -14.74 -11.52
C LEU A 24 -7.50 -15.53 -12.58
N LEU A 25 -8.18 -16.16 -13.53
CA LEU A 25 -7.56 -16.81 -14.68
C LEU A 25 -7.00 -15.72 -15.63
N GLY A 26 -5.69 -15.59 -15.68
CA GLY A 26 -4.99 -14.61 -16.51
C GLY A 26 -4.43 -13.43 -15.71
N ARG A 27 -3.21 -13.57 -15.22
CA ARG A 27 -2.54 -12.54 -14.42
C ARG A 27 -1.86 -11.53 -15.33
N THR A 28 -2.41 -10.33 -15.44
CA THR A 28 -1.67 -9.17 -15.91
C THR A 28 -1.32 -8.28 -14.72
N GLY A 29 -0.16 -7.62 -14.74
CA GLY A 29 0.32 -6.83 -13.61
C GLY A 29 -0.44 -5.53 -13.32
N CYS A 30 -1.59 -5.28 -13.95
CA CYS A 30 -2.38 -4.06 -13.79
C CYS A 30 -3.51 -4.16 -12.75
N GLY A 31 -3.83 -5.38 -12.24
CA GLY A 31 -4.88 -5.59 -11.25
C GLY A 31 -6.32 -5.54 -11.79
N LEU A 32 -6.49 -5.38 -13.09
CA LEU A 32 -7.82 -5.31 -13.74
C LEU A 32 -8.33 -6.69 -14.19
N CYS A 33 -7.49 -7.73 -14.15
CA CYS A 33 -7.86 -9.07 -14.59
C CYS A 33 -8.88 -9.71 -13.66
N GLY A 34 -9.88 -10.37 -14.26
CA GLY A 34 -10.95 -11.07 -13.57
C GLY A 34 -12.06 -10.15 -13.05
N ALA A 35 -12.04 -8.86 -13.36
CA ALA A 35 -13.20 -8.01 -13.18
C ALA A 35 -14.09 -8.09 -14.42
N GLU A 36 -15.37 -8.41 -14.24
CA GLU A 36 -16.35 -8.51 -15.34
C GLU A 36 -16.67 -7.14 -15.93
N ASN A 37 -16.46 -6.07 -15.16
CA ASN A 37 -16.58 -4.69 -15.62
C ASN A 37 -15.60 -3.76 -14.89
N LEU A 38 -15.41 -2.55 -15.43
CA LEU A 38 -14.51 -1.54 -14.89
C LEU A 38 -14.93 -1.08 -13.47
N ASP A 39 -16.22 -1.05 -13.18
CA ASP A 39 -16.77 -0.65 -11.87
C ASP A 39 -16.44 -1.68 -10.79
N GLN A 40 -16.44 -2.97 -11.13
CA GLN A 40 -15.97 -4.02 -10.20
C GLN A 40 -14.47 -3.93 -9.93
N ALA A 41 -13.69 -3.53 -10.93
CA ALA A 41 -12.25 -3.29 -10.77
C ALA A 41 -11.99 -2.06 -9.90
N LEU A 42 -12.79 -1.01 -10.07
CA LEU A 42 -12.68 0.29 -9.41
C LEU A 42 -13.47 0.36 -8.09
N ARG A 43 -13.60 -0.74 -7.35
CA ARG A 43 -14.30 -0.74 -6.05
C ARG A 43 -13.73 0.33 -5.14
N LEU A 44 -14.58 1.30 -4.86
CA LEU A 44 -14.24 2.46 -4.04
C LEU A 44 -14.43 2.09 -2.57
N PRO A 45 -13.51 2.46 -1.67
CA PRO A 45 -13.80 2.41 -0.24
C PRO A 45 -14.92 3.41 0.07
N GLU A 46 -15.91 3.00 0.82
CA GLU A 46 -17.02 3.85 1.26
C GLU A 46 -16.55 4.93 2.24
N LYS A 47 -15.43 4.71 2.91
CA LYS A 47 -14.90 5.58 3.94
C LYS A 47 -13.81 6.50 3.38
N LYS A 48 -14.00 7.82 3.50
CA LYS A 48 -12.95 8.80 3.24
C LYS A 48 -11.85 8.68 4.29
N ILE A 49 -10.61 8.89 3.86
CA ILE A 49 -9.44 8.92 4.74
C ILE A 49 -9.53 10.15 5.65
N ASP A 50 -9.05 10.03 6.89
CA ASP A 50 -8.82 11.18 7.74
C ASP A 50 -7.73 12.06 7.13
N ILE A 51 -8.13 13.27 6.73
CA ILE A 51 -7.28 14.20 5.99
C ILE A 51 -6.46 15.13 6.89
N THR A 52 -6.59 15.00 8.20
CA THR A 52 -5.93 15.91 9.17
C THR A 52 -4.46 15.55 9.42
N PHE A 53 -4.04 14.34 9.02
CA PHE A 53 -2.67 13.87 9.24
C PHE A 53 -1.69 14.50 8.24
N SER A 54 -0.67 15.18 8.75
CA SER A 54 0.47 15.70 7.99
C SER A 54 1.76 15.02 8.42
N ILE A 55 2.74 14.95 7.51
CA ILE A 55 4.03 14.29 7.71
C ILE A 55 5.13 15.32 7.54
N LYS A 56 6.11 15.32 8.43
CA LYS A 56 7.34 16.12 8.26
C LYS A 56 8.24 15.51 7.19
N GLU A 57 8.84 16.37 6.37
CA GLU A 57 9.82 15.94 5.37
C GLU A 57 10.97 15.10 5.99
N THR A 58 11.45 15.50 7.16
CA THR A 58 12.48 14.75 7.90
C THR A 58 12.07 13.33 8.26
N ALA A 59 10.78 13.10 8.56
CA ALA A 59 10.25 11.76 8.83
C ALA A 59 10.24 10.88 7.56
N ILE A 60 9.92 11.47 6.41
CA ILE A 60 9.98 10.77 5.12
C ILE A 60 11.41 10.32 4.83
N ILE A 61 12.36 11.25 4.91
CA ILE A 61 13.79 10.98 4.63
C ILE A 61 14.32 9.89 5.56
N LYS A 62 14.08 10.02 6.88
CA LYS A 62 14.49 9.04 7.89
C LYS A 62 13.95 7.63 7.58
N ALA A 63 12.68 7.54 7.22
CA ALA A 63 12.06 6.26 6.91
C ALA A 63 12.61 5.64 5.61
N LEU A 64 12.89 6.45 4.57
CA LEU A 64 13.48 5.98 3.32
C LEU A 64 14.90 5.43 3.53
N GLU A 65 15.72 6.11 4.32
CA GLU A 65 17.06 5.65 4.67
C GLU A 65 17.04 4.35 5.46
N ALA A 66 16.16 4.26 6.46
CA ALA A 66 16.03 3.08 7.30
C ALA A 66 15.49 1.86 6.53
N LEU A 67 14.68 2.07 5.48
CA LEU A 67 14.03 0.98 4.74
C LEU A 67 15.02 -0.05 4.19
N HIS A 68 16.16 0.38 3.65
CA HIS A 68 17.17 -0.50 3.07
C HIS A 68 17.76 -1.48 4.09
N THR A 69 17.86 -1.09 5.35
CA THR A 69 18.42 -1.94 6.40
C THR A 69 17.47 -3.03 6.87
N THR A 70 16.17 -2.85 6.64
CA THR A 70 15.10 -3.72 7.16
C THR A 70 14.68 -4.86 6.20
N GLN A 71 15.16 -4.85 4.95
CA GLN A 71 14.77 -5.81 3.90
C GLN A 71 15.64 -7.07 3.93
N SER A 72 15.32 -8.02 4.79
CA SER A 72 16.13 -9.22 5.01
C SER A 72 16.07 -10.22 3.83
N LEU A 73 14.92 -10.38 3.20
CA LEU A 73 14.74 -11.25 2.04
C LEU A 73 15.36 -10.64 0.78
N GLN A 74 15.16 -9.34 0.57
CA GLN A 74 15.77 -8.62 -0.54
C GLN A 74 17.31 -8.72 -0.51
N LYS A 75 17.92 -8.59 0.67
CA LYS A 75 19.38 -8.76 0.83
C LYS A 75 19.87 -10.16 0.46
N LYS A 76 19.06 -11.19 0.67
CA LYS A 76 19.43 -12.59 0.37
C LYS A 76 19.15 -12.99 -1.08
N THR A 77 18.10 -12.43 -1.68
CA THR A 77 17.57 -12.94 -2.96
C THR A 77 17.67 -11.95 -4.11
N GLY A 78 17.73 -10.65 -3.82
CA GLY A 78 17.64 -9.59 -4.82
C GLY A 78 16.30 -9.51 -5.56
N ALA A 79 15.29 -10.29 -5.16
CA ALA A 79 14.08 -10.56 -5.95
C ALA A 79 12.76 -10.25 -5.26
N THR A 80 12.77 -9.48 -4.17
CA THR A 80 11.55 -9.17 -3.42
C THR A 80 11.21 -7.67 -3.43
N HIS A 81 9.93 -7.39 -3.27
CA HIS A 81 9.42 -6.08 -2.91
C HIS A 81 9.15 -6.03 -1.39
N ALA A 82 9.28 -4.83 -0.82
CA ALA A 82 8.90 -4.57 0.56
C ALA A 82 7.78 -3.54 0.63
N CYS A 83 6.89 -3.74 1.62
CA CYS A 83 6.00 -2.70 2.12
C CYS A 83 6.26 -2.50 3.61
N ALA A 84 6.40 -1.25 4.03
CA ALA A 84 6.68 -0.85 5.40
C ALA A 84 5.62 0.11 5.93
N TRP A 85 5.39 0.08 7.23
CA TRP A 85 4.67 1.09 7.99
C TRP A 85 5.65 1.88 8.82
N ALA A 86 5.66 3.19 8.65
CA ALA A 86 6.42 4.13 9.48
C ALA A 86 5.48 5.01 10.29
N ASN A 87 5.87 5.34 11.52
CA ASN A 87 5.14 6.29 12.37
C ASN A 87 5.37 7.74 11.94
N GLU A 88 4.73 8.69 12.65
CA GLU A 88 4.85 10.14 12.41
C GLU A 88 6.29 10.67 12.47
N GLN A 89 7.17 10.01 13.21
CA GLN A 89 8.58 10.34 13.38
C GLN A 89 9.49 9.68 12.32
N GLY A 90 8.90 8.94 11.37
CA GLY A 90 9.64 8.23 10.33
C GLY A 90 10.32 6.94 10.79
N GLU A 91 9.94 6.40 11.94
CA GLU A 91 10.46 5.15 12.43
C GLU A 91 9.69 3.97 11.85
N ILE A 92 10.39 3.06 11.21
CA ILE A 92 9.79 1.85 10.65
C ILE A 92 9.36 0.92 11.77
N GLN A 93 8.05 0.73 11.88
CA GLN A 93 7.43 -0.12 12.90
C GLN A 93 7.22 -1.55 12.41
N LEU A 94 7.05 -1.73 11.11
CA LEU A 94 6.74 -3.03 10.52
C LEU A 94 7.16 -3.07 9.05
N VAL A 95 7.77 -4.19 8.64
CA VAL A 95 8.10 -4.47 7.24
C VAL A 95 7.55 -5.85 6.85
N ARG A 96 7.08 -5.97 5.62
CA ARG A 96 6.73 -7.24 4.99
C ARG A 96 7.30 -7.28 3.59
N GLU A 97 7.89 -8.42 3.26
CA GLU A 97 8.51 -8.67 1.96
C GLU A 97 7.79 -9.82 1.25
N ASP A 98 7.74 -9.72 -0.07
CA ASP A 98 7.22 -10.74 -0.96
C ASP A 98 7.76 -10.52 -2.39
N VAL A 99 7.79 -11.55 -3.22
CA VAL A 99 8.11 -11.42 -4.65
C VAL A 99 7.08 -10.52 -5.35
N GLY A 100 5.81 -10.60 -4.93
CA GLY A 100 4.72 -9.77 -5.45
C GLY A 100 4.46 -8.55 -4.57
N ARG A 101 4.55 -7.33 -5.14
CA ARG A 101 4.27 -6.09 -4.41
C ARG A 101 2.90 -6.06 -3.73
N HIS A 102 1.87 -6.63 -4.36
CA HIS A 102 0.53 -6.69 -3.81
C HIS A 102 0.48 -7.57 -2.56
N ASN A 103 1.16 -8.72 -2.61
CA ASN A 103 1.27 -9.63 -1.47
C ASN A 103 2.07 -9.00 -0.32
N ALA A 104 3.14 -8.26 -0.62
CA ALA A 104 3.90 -7.53 0.41
C ALA A 104 3.00 -6.52 1.15
N LEU A 105 2.15 -5.78 0.41
CA LEU A 105 1.21 -4.84 1.01
C LEU A 105 0.09 -5.57 1.78
N ASP A 106 -0.47 -6.66 1.27
CA ASP A 106 -1.49 -7.44 1.97
C ASP A 106 -0.97 -8.04 3.28
N LYS A 107 0.26 -8.55 3.26
CA LYS A 107 0.95 -9.02 4.48
C LYS A 107 1.13 -7.90 5.50
N LEU A 108 1.50 -6.69 5.03
CA LEU A 108 1.64 -5.52 5.90
C LEU A 108 0.29 -5.12 6.52
N ILE A 109 -0.76 -5.02 5.71
CA ILE A 109 -2.12 -4.69 6.16
C ILE A 109 -2.60 -5.69 7.21
N GLY A 110 -2.49 -6.98 6.93
CA GLY A 110 -2.90 -8.04 7.87
C GLY A 110 -2.14 -7.97 9.20
N ALA A 111 -0.84 -7.68 9.16
CA ALA A 111 -0.04 -7.56 10.37
C ALA A 111 -0.35 -6.29 11.17
N LEU A 112 -0.66 -5.18 10.52
CA LEU A 112 -1.10 -3.93 11.17
C LEU A 112 -2.45 -4.11 11.85
N GLN A 113 -3.41 -4.75 11.19
CA GLN A 113 -4.73 -5.03 11.77
C GLN A 113 -4.64 -5.89 13.03
N LYS A 114 -3.76 -6.90 13.03
CA LYS A 114 -3.52 -7.75 14.22
C LYS A 114 -2.90 -6.98 15.39
N LYS A 115 -2.15 -5.90 15.14
CA LYS A 115 -1.51 -5.07 16.16
C LYS A 115 -2.37 -3.89 16.64
N GLY A 116 -3.59 -3.73 16.12
CA GLY A 116 -4.44 -2.58 16.45
C GLY A 116 -4.01 -1.31 15.72
N PHE A 117 -4.21 -1.29 14.40
CA PHE A 117 -3.88 -0.15 13.55
C PHE A 117 -4.58 1.15 14.00
N ASN A 118 -3.82 2.23 14.20
CA ASN A 118 -4.31 3.52 14.69
C ASN A 118 -4.31 4.66 13.64
N GLY A 119 -3.86 4.39 12.42
CA GLY A 119 -3.83 5.37 11.31
C GLY A 119 -2.73 6.42 11.37
N LYS A 120 -1.98 6.55 12.46
CA LYS A 120 -0.95 7.57 12.63
C LYS A 120 0.39 7.13 12.04
N GLY A 121 0.64 7.51 10.78
CA GLY A 121 1.84 7.13 10.06
C GLY A 121 1.59 7.01 8.55
N PHE A 122 2.50 6.36 7.85
CA PHE A 122 2.45 6.25 6.40
C PHE A 122 2.98 4.90 5.89
N VAL A 123 2.48 4.51 4.72
CA VAL A 123 2.93 3.31 4.00
C VAL A 123 4.06 3.66 3.06
N ILE A 124 5.12 2.85 3.05
CA ILE A 124 6.20 2.93 2.06
C ILE A 124 6.23 1.62 1.27
N THR A 125 6.42 1.71 -0.05
CA THR A 125 6.65 0.54 -0.91
C THR A 125 7.89 0.71 -1.76
N THR A 126 8.67 -0.36 -1.94
CA THR A 126 9.83 -0.37 -2.85
C THR A 126 9.42 -0.50 -4.32
N SER A 127 8.16 -0.81 -4.59
CA SER A 127 7.61 -1.02 -5.92
C SER A 127 7.07 0.28 -6.54
N ARG A 128 6.54 0.15 -7.76
CA ARG A 128 5.65 1.16 -8.36
C ARG A 128 4.35 1.27 -7.58
N ALA A 129 3.78 2.47 -7.50
CA ALA A 129 2.41 2.66 -7.03
C ALA A 129 1.43 2.44 -8.20
N SER A 130 0.75 1.30 -8.21
CA SER A 130 -0.39 1.02 -9.09
C SER A 130 -1.70 1.46 -8.43
N TYR A 131 -2.78 1.49 -9.20
CA TYR A 131 -4.13 1.71 -8.69
C TYR A 131 -4.46 0.83 -7.47
N GLU A 132 -4.16 -0.47 -7.54
CA GLU A 132 -4.43 -1.40 -6.43
C GLU A 132 -3.64 -1.07 -5.16
N MET A 133 -2.39 -0.61 -5.30
CA MET A 133 -1.59 -0.18 -4.15
C MET A 133 -2.26 1.02 -3.46
N VAL A 134 -2.76 1.99 -4.23
CA VAL A 134 -3.54 3.13 -3.72
C VAL A 134 -4.82 2.64 -3.04
N GLN A 135 -5.61 1.79 -3.72
CA GLN A 135 -6.86 1.27 -3.20
C GLN A 135 -6.69 0.54 -1.86
N LYS A 136 -5.70 -0.36 -1.78
CA LYS A 136 -5.42 -1.13 -0.55
C LYS A 136 -4.95 -0.22 0.60
N THR A 137 -4.14 0.80 0.29
CA THR A 137 -3.68 1.78 1.28
C THR A 137 -4.85 2.59 1.84
N VAL A 138 -5.76 3.02 0.97
CA VAL A 138 -6.99 3.72 1.35
C VAL A 138 -7.90 2.83 2.19
N MET A 139 -8.08 1.57 1.79
CA MET A 139 -8.90 0.61 2.55
C MET A 139 -8.32 0.27 3.93
N LEU A 140 -7.01 0.33 4.09
CA LEU A 140 -6.36 0.26 5.41
C LEU A 140 -6.74 1.47 6.28
N GLY A 141 -7.06 2.62 5.68
CA GLY A 141 -7.29 3.89 6.37
C GLY A 141 -6.02 4.73 6.52
N ALA A 142 -4.94 4.38 5.81
CA ALA A 142 -3.73 5.18 5.78
C ALA A 142 -3.89 6.35 4.80
N SER A 143 -3.46 7.54 5.21
CA SER A 143 -3.62 8.79 4.44
C SER A 143 -2.48 9.07 3.47
N THR A 144 -1.38 8.31 3.54
CA THR A 144 -0.19 8.55 2.71
C THR A 144 0.43 7.23 2.24
N LEU A 145 0.77 7.20 0.94
CA LEU A 145 1.55 6.15 0.29
C LEU A 145 2.79 6.75 -0.37
N ILE A 146 3.95 6.24 0.00
CA ILE A 146 5.25 6.61 -0.56
C ILE A 146 5.78 5.43 -1.38
N ALA A 147 6.10 5.67 -2.65
CA ALA A 147 6.66 4.67 -3.55
C ALA A 147 8.09 5.04 -3.99
N ILE A 148 9.01 4.09 -3.88
CA ILE A 148 10.40 4.24 -4.37
C ILE A 148 10.43 4.46 -5.88
N SER A 149 9.48 3.87 -6.61
CA SER A 149 9.36 3.97 -8.06
C SER A 149 8.17 4.84 -8.48
N ALA A 150 7.88 4.88 -9.78
CA ALA A 150 6.85 5.74 -10.36
C ALA A 150 5.42 5.31 -10.00
N PRO A 151 4.49 6.23 -9.77
CA PRO A 151 3.07 5.95 -9.78
C PRO A 151 2.55 5.86 -11.23
N THR A 152 1.48 5.08 -11.43
CA THR A 152 0.74 5.10 -12.71
C THR A 152 -0.23 6.28 -12.75
N GLY A 153 -0.60 6.74 -13.95
CA GLY A 153 -1.58 7.83 -14.10
C GLY A 153 -2.93 7.50 -13.44
N LEU A 154 -3.38 6.23 -13.48
CA LEU A 154 -4.60 5.80 -12.79
C LEU A 154 -4.42 5.85 -11.26
N ALA A 155 -3.24 5.51 -10.73
CA ALA A 155 -2.95 5.63 -9.30
C ALA A 155 -3.04 7.08 -8.83
N ILE A 156 -2.52 8.05 -9.61
CA ILE A 156 -2.58 9.48 -9.29
C ILE A 156 -4.04 9.96 -9.25
N ARG A 157 -4.83 9.67 -10.28
CA ARG A 157 -6.26 10.03 -10.32
C ARG A 157 -7.04 9.42 -9.16
N SER A 158 -6.75 8.17 -8.82
CA SER A 158 -7.39 7.49 -7.68
C SER A 158 -6.97 8.10 -6.36
N ALA A 159 -5.70 8.43 -6.17
CA ALA A 159 -5.20 9.10 -4.98
C ALA A 159 -5.89 10.44 -4.74
N LEU A 160 -6.04 11.27 -5.81
CA LEU A 160 -6.81 12.51 -5.76
C LEU A 160 -8.26 12.28 -5.34
N LYS A 161 -8.92 11.30 -5.96
CA LYS A 161 -10.34 10.99 -5.68
C LYS A 161 -10.58 10.54 -4.23
N TYR A 162 -9.64 9.78 -3.65
CA TYR A 162 -9.76 9.22 -2.30
C TYR A 162 -9.15 10.08 -1.20
N GLY A 163 -8.50 11.16 -1.54
CA GLY A 163 -7.83 11.99 -0.56
C GLY A 163 -6.51 11.40 -0.05
N LEU A 164 -5.82 10.54 -0.80
CA LEU A 164 -4.54 9.94 -0.42
C LEU A 164 -3.38 10.84 -0.87
N CYS A 165 -2.49 11.20 0.04
CA CYS A 165 -1.20 11.79 -0.31
C CYS A 165 -0.32 10.73 -0.99
N LEU A 166 -0.01 10.93 -2.27
CA LEU A 166 0.79 10.01 -3.06
C LEU A 166 2.15 10.64 -3.39
N ILE A 167 3.19 9.97 -2.94
CA ILE A 167 4.59 10.35 -3.18
C ILE A 167 5.24 9.24 -4.02
N GLY A 168 5.98 9.62 -5.05
CA GLY A 168 6.70 8.68 -5.91
C GLY A 168 8.15 9.11 -6.13
N PHE A 169 8.93 8.24 -6.80
CA PHE A 169 10.37 8.41 -7.01
C PHE A 169 11.12 8.72 -5.73
N ALA A 170 10.66 8.16 -4.61
CA ALA A 170 11.14 8.49 -3.28
C ALA A 170 12.48 7.79 -2.99
N ARG A 171 13.56 8.54 -3.14
CA ARG A 171 14.92 8.12 -2.82
C ARG A 171 15.59 9.25 -2.05
N ALA A 172 15.84 9.04 -0.76
CA ALA A 172 16.40 10.08 0.10
C ALA A 172 17.65 10.73 -0.51
N PRO A 173 17.73 12.06 -0.53
CA PRO A 173 16.79 13.01 0.05
C PRO A 173 15.65 13.42 -0.92
N GLN A 174 15.57 12.89 -2.13
CA GLN A 174 14.66 13.34 -3.19
C GLN A 174 13.38 12.53 -3.25
N TYR A 175 12.26 13.18 -3.56
CA TYR A 175 10.96 12.57 -3.86
C TYR A 175 10.07 13.56 -4.62
N VAL A 176 8.98 13.05 -5.21
CA VAL A 176 7.99 13.85 -5.92
C VAL A 176 6.62 13.63 -5.29
N ILE A 177 5.97 14.70 -4.85
CA ILE A 177 4.60 14.66 -4.32
C ILE A 177 3.64 14.85 -5.49
N TYR A 178 2.76 13.88 -5.73
CA TYR A 178 1.79 13.89 -6.82
C TYR A 178 0.43 14.43 -6.41
N THR A 179 0.06 14.24 -5.13
CA THR A 179 -1.26 14.64 -4.61
C THR A 179 -1.14 15.15 -3.17
N PHE A 180 -1.90 16.18 -2.83
CA PHE A 180 -2.01 16.74 -1.46
C PHE A 180 -0.65 17.17 -0.87
N THR A 181 0.03 18.05 -1.59
CA THR A 181 1.36 18.60 -1.21
C THR A 181 1.36 19.28 0.15
N GLU A 182 0.23 19.88 0.55
CA GLU A 182 0.02 20.53 1.84
C GLU A 182 0.13 19.59 3.05
N ARG A 183 0.10 18.28 2.82
CA ARG A 183 0.26 17.28 3.89
C ARG A 183 1.71 16.93 4.19
N VAL A 184 2.64 17.42 3.40
CA VAL A 184 4.07 17.30 3.68
C VAL A 184 4.56 18.66 4.15
N THR A 185 4.92 18.73 5.42
CA THR A 185 5.39 19.98 6.02
C THR A 185 6.91 20.04 6.03
N LYS A 186 7.46 21.17 5.60
CA LYS A 186 8.87 21.52 5.83
C LYS A 186 9.03 21.85 7.32
N ASN A 187 10.19 21.57 7.86
CA ASN A 187 10.49 21.91 9.27
C ASN A 187 10.40 23.41 9.52
#